data_2881ec50d9e12bf19e68cf71e25e3b17
#
_entry.id   2881ec50d9e12bf19e68cf71e25e3b17
#
_cell.length_a   1.000
_cell.length_b   1.000
_cell.length_c   1.000
_cell.angle_alpha   90.00
_cell.angle_beta   90.00
_cell.angle_gamma   90.00
#
_symmetry.space_group_name_H-M   'P 1'
#
loop_
_entity.id
_entity.type
_entity.pdbx_description
1 polymer ?
#
loop_
_entity_poly.entity_id
_entity_poly.type
_entity_poly.pdbx_seq_one_letter_code
_entity_poly.pdbx_strand_id
1 'polypeptide(L)'
;MRYTKKQVEKAGFDLISYEINSDADLLHQTMTVLTDWRDSHISALDEAEKFLKVKVEKADNKAFIAKRIKRTESIIKKLKRFNKMSLKNMQDIGGIRVVLANNGKVNQLFNLLCKENVFLSEIGSLKFKNYIKEPKEDGYRSIHIIGRFKNNVGEDKNIEVQLRTQLQHCWATSLEIIDLFTHQNLKLNQGKPEWHLFFKLVSNQFEIIENLRGFKTNSQNILIKEYIDFVKHKDNVKIMDEAVKIHNFVTQPLAGSNYSIEELFQDYAQSLHSIDKVILQGKAKQGYVLLRLNVLTGNLDTEYFEKSEYAEASNKYSLYETTLAENKSWVVALVSSNAVGGIREAYPNYFADSKVFWSYISLIKQAAFVGYYTNQARNKAS
;
A
#
# COMPACT_ATOMS: atom_id res chain seq x y z
N MET A 1 0.22 4.00 28.79
CA MET A 1 1.59 3.57 28.38
C MET A 1 2.38 3.14 29.62
N ARG A 2 3.00 1.98 29.55
CA ARG A 2 3.78 1.39 30.68
C ARG A 2 5.18 2.01 30.81
N TYR A 3 5.75 2.48 29.70
CA TYR A 3 7.11 3.00 29.60
C TYR A 3 7.13 4.51 29.34
N THR A 4 8.16 5.18 29.84
CA THR A 4 8.38 6.61 29.66
C THR A 4 8.82 6.95 28.23
N LYS A 5 8.62 8.19 27.78
CA LYS A 5 9.12 8.67 26.48
C LYS A 5 10.62 8.51 26.31
N LYS A 6 11.42 8.59 27.41
CA LYS A 6 12.88 8.33 27.37
C LYS A 6 13.20 6.87 27.11
N GLN A 7 12.45 5.93 27.71
CA GLN A 7 12.62 4.50 27.45
C GLN A 7 12.22 4.13 26.01
N VAL A 8 11.14 4.73 25.49
CA VAL A 8 10.74 4.55 24.06
C VAL A 8 11.83 5.09 23.11
N GLU A 9 12.43 6.25 23.46
CA GLU A 9 13.51 6.80 22.66
C GLU A 9 14.73 5.90 22.66
N LYS A 10 15.15 5.42 23.86
CA LYS A 10 16.24 4.46 23.99
C LYS A 10 15.99 3.20 23.18
N ALA A 11 14.79 2.60 23.31
CA ALA A 11 14.42 1.42 22.53
C ALA A 11 14.53 1.67 21.00
N GLY A 12 14.19 2.87 20.53
CA GLY A 12 14.38 3.25 19.13
C GLY A 12 15.85 3.25 18.68
N PHE A 13 16.79 3.64 19.53
CA PHE A 13 18.23 3.55 19.27
C PHE A 13 18.72 2.10 19.34
N ASP A 14 18.31 1.36 20.36
CA ASP A 14 18.69 -0.04 20.55
C ASP A 14 18.27 -0.89 19.34
N LEU A 15 17.06 -0.67 18.77
CA LEU A 15 16.55 -1.38 17.59
C LEU A 15 17.43 -1.29 16.33
N ILE A 16 18.25 -0.27 16.22
CA ILE A 16 19.12 -0.05 15.07
C ILE A 16 20.59 -0.20 15.39
N SER A 17 20.94 -0.48 16.67
CA SER A 17 22.31 -0.72 17.11
C SER A 17 22.81 -2.08 16.66
N TYR A 18 24.12 -2.22 16.53
CA TYR A 18 24.75 -3.50 16.23
C TYR A 18 24.61 -4.51 17.39
N GLU A 19 24.59 -4.02 18.62
CA GLU A 19 24.53 -4.81 19.85
C GLU A 19 23.24 -5.60 19.99
N ILE A 20 22.13 -5.12 19.41
CA ILE A 20 20.81 -5.78 19.49
C ILE A 20 20.81 -7.22 18.95
N ASN A 21 21.69 -7.53 17.99
CA ASN A 21 21.75 -8.85 17.36
C ASN A 21 22.58 -9.85 18.19
N SER A 22 23.37 -9.38 19.14
CA SER A 22 24.27 -10.21 19.98
C SER A 22 23.78 -10.37 21.42
N ASP A 23 22.78 -9.57 21.84
CA ASP A 23 22.24 -9.56 23.21
C ASP A 23 20.75 -9.88 23.20
N ALA A 24 20.39 -11.13 23.53
CA ALA A 24 19.02 -11.60 23.56
C ALA A 24 18.15 -10.89 24.62
N ASP A 25 18.72 -10.52 25.77
CA ASP A 25 18.02 -9.83 26.83
C ASP A 25 17.72 -8.38 26.42
N LEU A 26 18.68 -7.70 25.81
CA LEU A 26 18.48 -6.38 25.25
C LEU A 26 17.42 -6.39 24.16
N LEU A 27 17.46 -7.37 23.26
CA LEU A 27 16.43 -7.54 22.21
C LEU A 27 15.04 -7.72 22.82
N HIS A 28 14.90 -8.63 23.80
CA HIS A 28 13.63 -8.90 24.47
C HIS A 28 13.07 -7.64 25.15
N GLN A 29 13.90 -6.93 25.92
CA GLN A 29 13.51 -5.69 26.58
C GLN A 29 13.06 -4.61 25.58
N THR A 30 13.86 -4.42 24.53
CA THR A 30 13.61 -3.44 23.47
C THR A 30 12.31 -3.72 22.73
N MET A 31 12.06 -4.99 22.38
CA MET A 31 10.83 -5.42 21.74
C MET A 31 9.59 -5.25 22.63
N THR A 32 9.75 -5.47 23.93
CA THR A 32 8.67 -5.25 24.92
C THR A 32 8.28 -3.77 24.99
N VAL A 33 9.25 -2.85 25.02
CA VAL A 33 9.01 -1.40 24.99
C VAL A 33 8.36 -0.99 23.66
N LEU A 34 8.84 -1.50 22.54
CA LEU A 34 8.26 -1.22 21.23
C LEU A 34 6.81 -1.69 21.12
N THR A 35 6.50 -2.87 21.63
CA THR A 35 5.15 -3.42 21.63
C THR A 35 4.22 -2.54 22.45
N ASP A 36 4.57 -2.21 23.70
CA ASP A 36 3.77 -1.30 24.55
C ASP A 36 3.56 0.08 23.88
N TRP A 37 4.60 0.61 23.23
CA TRP A 37 4.49 1.87 22.49
C TRP A 37 3.51 1.78 21.34
N ARG A 38 3.54 0.71 20.54
CA ARG A 38 2.60 0.48 19.45
C ARG A 38 1.18 0.29 19.97
N ASP A 39 1.00 -0.52 21.00
CA ASP A 39 -0.31 -0.83 21.60
C ASP A 39 -0.95 0.43 22.21
N SER A 40 -0.15 1.34 22.75
CA SER A 40 -0.64 2.62 23.29
C SER A 40 -1.30 3.52 22.23
N HIS A 41 -1.15 3.22 20.92
CA HIS A 41 -1.80 3.93 19.83
C HIS A 41 -3.15 3.30 19.41
N ILE A 42 -3.46 2.06 19.84
CA ILE A 42 -4.65 1.34 19.35
C ILE A 42 -5.93 2.09 19.71
N SER A 43 -6.12 2.47 20.96
CA SER A 43 -7.33 3.17 21.39
C SER A 43 -7.45 4.57 20.78
N ALA A 44 -6.33 5.29 20.60
CA ALA A 44 -6.31 6.57 19.89
C ALA A 44 -6.67 6.41 18.42
N LEU A 45 -6.26 5.29 17.80
CA LEU A 45 -6.62 4.95 16.44
C LEU A 45 -8.11 4.63 16.29
N ASP A 46 -8.72 3.98 17.29
CA ASP A 46 -10.16 3.74 17.36
C ASP A 46 -10.96 5.05 17.48
N GLU A 47 -10.50 5.96 18.30
CA GLU A 47 -11.12 7.31 18.42
C GLU A 47 -10.99 8.10 17.13
N ALA A 48 -9.81 8.05 16.47
CA ALA A 48 -9.60 8.68 15.18
C ALA A 48 -10.53 8.10 14.09
N GLU A 49 -10.72 6.78 14.07
CA GLU A 49 -11.64 6.13 13.13
C GLU A 49 -13.09 6.59 13.35
N LYS A 50 -13.58 6.59 14.60
CA LYS A 50 -14.92 7.07 14.93
C LYS A 50 -15.13 8.52 14.50
N PHE A 51 -14.15 9.38 14.79
CA PHE A 51 -14.17 10.78 14.40
C PHE A 51 -14.24 10.94 12.87
N LEU A 52 -13.41 10.20 12.14
CA LEU A 52 -13.33 10.26 10.68
C LEU A 52 -14.58 9.74 10.00
N LYS A 53 -15.22 8.68 10.49
CA LYS A 53 -16.43 8.11 9.89
C LYS A 53 -17.49 9.17 9.62
N VAL A 54 -17.78 10.04 10.58
CA VAL A 54 -18.77 11.12 10.45
C VAL A 54 -18.40 12.13 9.36
N LYS A 55 -17.11 12.44 9.20
CA LYS A 55 -16.64 13.39 8.20
C LYS A 55 -16.56 12.77 6.80
N VAL A 56 -16.18 11.50 6.75
CA VAL A 56 -16.10 10.72 5.51
C VAL A 56 -17.48 10.54 4.90
N GLU A 57 -18.49 10.17 5.67
CA GLU A 57 -19.88 10.05 5.18
C GLU A 57 -20.40 11.34 4.55
N LYS A 58 -20.01 12.51 5.10
CA LYS A 58 -20.38 13.82 4.53
C LYS A 58 -19.69 14.09 3.18
N ALA A 59 -18.48 13.60 2.99
CA ALA A 59 -17.71 13.82 1.78
C ALA A 59 -18.00 12.77 0.72
N ASP A 60 -18.05 11.48 1.12
CA ASP A 60 -18.27 10.34 0.23
C ASP A 60 -18.79 9.14 1.04
N ASN A 61 -20.08 8.82 0.89
CA ASN A 61 -20.72 7.72 1.61
C ASN A 61 -20.29 6.31 1.12
N LYS A 62 -19.53 6.24 0.04
CA LYS A 62 -18.95 5.00 -0.51
C LYS A 62 -17.46 4.85 -0.17
N ALA A 63 -16.90 5.81 0.55
CA ALA A 63 -15.49 5.77 0.91
C ALA A 63 -15.18 4.58 1.84
N PHE A 64 -13.99 4.05 1.66
CA PHE A 64 -13.46 2.96 2.48
C PHE A 64 -12.47 3.51 3.50
N ILE A 65 -12.56 3.06 4.76
CA ILE A 65 -11.65 3.43 5.84
C ILE A 65 -10.91 2.17 6.30
N ALA A 66 -9.59 2.24 6.32
CA ALA A 66 -8.73 1.20 6.90
C ALA A 66 -7.78 1.81 7.93
N LYS A 67 -7.59 1.11 9.05
CA LYS A 67 -6.63 1.49 10.09
C LYS A 67 -5.54 0.44 10.24
N ARG A 68 -4.36 0.89 10.64
CA ARG A 68 -3.24 -0.02 10.89
C ARG A 68 -2.28 0.53 11.93
N ILE A 69 -1.64 -0.37 12.66
CA ILE A 69 -0.43 -0.09 13.42
C ILE A 69 0.79 -0.39 12.53
N LYS A 70 1.78 0.48 12.54
CA LYS A 70 3.00 0.33 11.73
C LYS A 70 3.77 -0.93 12.16
N ARG A 71 4.16 -1.75 11.18
CA ARG A 71 4.93 -2.99 11.40
C ARG A 71 6.30 -2.69 11.97
N THR A 72 6.80 -3.57 12.85
CA THR A 72 8.13 -3.47 13.47
C THR A 72 9.25 -3.27 12.45
N GLU A 73 9.30 -4.08 11.41
CA GLU A 73 10.29 -3.93 10.33
C GLU A 73 10.24 -2.56 9.65
N SER A 74 9.03 -2.03 9.41
CA SER A 74 8.86 -0.71 8.81
C SER A 74 9.30 0.41 9.74
N ILE A 75 9.19 0.21 11.07
CA ILE A 75 9.73 1.12 12.08
C ILE A 75 11.26 1.09 12.02
N ILE A 76 11.86 -0.09 12.07
CA ILE A 76 13.32 -0.29 12.03
C ILE A 76 13.90 0.31 10.74
N LYS A 77 13.33 -0.04 9.57
CA LYS A 77 13.75 0.51 8.27
C LYS A 77 13.68 2.05 8.25
N LYS A 78 12.64 2.63 8.86
CA LYS A 78 12.49 4.09 8.92
C LYS A 78 13.50 4.75 9.85
N LEU A 79 13.77 4.17 11.02
CA LEU A 79 14.80 4.65 11.95
C LEU A 79 16.19 4.59 11.32
N LYS A 80 16.55 3.48 10.65
CA LYS A 80 17.82 3.34 9.91
C LYS A 80 17.99 4.38 8.80
N ARG A 81 16.90 4.69 8.09
CA ARG A 81 16.93 5.68 6.99
C ARG A 81 17.08 7.12 7.47
N PHE A 82 16.56 7.45 8.64
CA PHE A 82 16.53 8.83 9.16
C PHE A 82 17.26 8.92 10.49
N ASN A 83 18.57 9.03 10.46
CA ASN A 83 19.47 9.00 11.64
C ASN A 83 19.11 9.98 12.77
N LYS A 84 18.39 11.06 12.46
CA LYS A 84 17.94 12.06 13.45
C LYS A 84 16.52 11.80 13.98
N MET A 85 15.87 10.75 13.51
CA MET A 85 14.49 10.42 13.94
C MET A 85 14.53 9.54 15.17
N SER A 86 13.82 9.94 16.24
CA SER A 86 13.59 9.05 17.38
C SER A 86 12.22 8.34 17.28
N LEU A 87 12.12 7.15 17.84
CA LEU A 87 10.89 6.35 17.85
C LEU A 87 9.72 7.13 18.48
N LYS A 88 9.95 7.87 19.57
CA LYS A 88 8.92 8.68 20.24
C LYS A 88 8.32 9.78 19.36
N ASN A 89 9.08 10.26 18.36
CA ASN A 89 8.67 11.35 17.45
C ASN A 89 8.09 10.81 16.12
N MET A 90 8.04 9.50 15.94
CA MET A 90 7.46 8.88 14.76
C MET A 90 5.94 9.08 14.74
N GLN A 91 5.42 9.77 13.72
CA GLN A 91 4.03 10.23 13.66
C GLN A 91 3.08 9.25 12.99
N ASP A 92 3.60 8.20 12.39
CA ASP A 92 2.89 7.19 11.62
C ASP A 92 2.91 5.80 12.27
N ILE A 93 3.05 5.75 13.61
CA ILE A 93 2.87 4.48 14.38
C ILE A 93 1.44 4.01 14.25
N GLY A 94 0.46 4.89 14.46
CA GLY A 94 -0.94 4.66 14.10
C GLY A 94 -1.28 5.37 12.80
N GLY A 95 -1.94 4.68 11.87
CA GLY A 95 -2.31 5.25 10.57
C GLY A 95 -3.72 4.86 10.16
N ILE A 96 -4.45 5.81 9.58
CA ILE A 96 -5.75 5.61 8.95
C ILE A 96 -5.62 5.96 7.47
N ARG A 97 -6.18 5.12 6.64
CA ARG A 97 -6.29 5.36 5.21
C ARG A 97 -7.76 5.55 4.85
N VAL A 98 -8.07 6.62 4.16
CA VAL A 98 -9.39 6.88 3.60
C VAL A 98 -9.28 6.87 2.08
N VAL A 99 -10.03 5.97 1.46
CA VAL A 99 -10.08 5.81 0.00
C VAL A 99 -11.42 6.35 -0.50
N LEU A 100 -11.35 7.34 -1.36
CA LEU A 100 -12.51 8.08 -1.88
C LEU A 100 -12.62 7.91 -3.41
N ALA A 101 -13.79 8.21 -3.95
CA ALA A 101 -14.09 7.95 -5.36
C ALA A 101 -13.22 8.76 -6.34
N ASN A 102 -12.87 10.01 -6.02
CA ASN A 102 -12.11 10.90 -6.90
C ASN A 102 -11.42 12.05 -6.14
N ASN A 103 -10.57 12.81 -6.84
CA ASN A 103 -9.83 13.93 -6.27
C ASN A 103 -10.73 15.05 -5.72
N GLY A 104 -11.94 15.27 -6.29
CA GLY A 104 -12.92 16.22 -5.75
C GLY A 104 -13.36 15.85 -4.33
N LYS A 105 -13.66 14.56 -4.11
CA LYS A 105 -14.02 14.02 -2.80
C LYS A 105 -12.85 14.04 -1.81
N VAL A 106 -11.63 13.74 -2.27
CA VAL A 106 -10.41 13.89 -1.46
C VAL A 106 -10.25 15.32 -0.96
N ASN A 107 -10.35 16.31 -1.85
CA ASN A 107 -10.24 17.72 -1.50
C ASN A 107 -11.38 18.18 -0.58
N GLN A 108 -12.61 17.71 -0.80
CA GLN A 108 -13.74 18.00 0.08
C GLN A 108 -13.49 17.51 1.51
N LEU A 109 -13.06 16.25 1.66
CA LEU A 109 -12.73 15.71 2.98
C LEU A 109 -11.54 16.44 3.61
N PHE A 110 -10.47 16.67 2.87
CA PHE A 110 -9.32 17.41 3.35
C PHE A 110 -9.71 18.80 3.92
N ASN A 111 -10.54 19.55 3.18
CA ASN A 111 -11.02 20.87 3.62
C ASN A 111 -11.92 20.79 4.88
N LEU A 112 -12.65 19.70 5.09
CA LEU A 112 -13.39 19.45 6.32
C LEU A 112 -12.44 19.21 7.48
N LEU A 113 -11.40 18.37 7.28
CA LEU A 113 -10.43 18.03 8.33
C LEU A 113 -9.56 19.22 8.73
N CYS A 114 -9.21 20.11 7.79
CA CYS A 114 -8.42 21.31 8.06
C CYS A 114 -9.08 22.28 9.10
N LYS A 115 -10.37 22.15 9.31
CA LYS A 115 -11.13 23.00 10.26
C LYS A 115 -11.24 22.40 11.66
N GLU A 116 -10.76 21.18 11.84
CA GLU A 116 -10.93 20.43 13.09
C GLU A 116 -9.71 20.59 13.99
N ASN A 117 -9.93 20.95 15.26
CA ASN A 117 -8.88 21.21 16.23
C ASN A 117 -7.89 20.07 16.43
N VAL A 118 -8.33 18.81 16.24
CA VAL A 118 -7.46 17.64 16.37
C VAL A 118 -6.32 17.62 15.35
N PHE A 119 -6.45 18.32 14.22
CA PHE A 119 -5.42 18.45 13.18
C PHE A 119 -4.59 19.74 13.30
N LEU A 120 -5.00 20.65 14.19
CA LEU A 120 -4.28 21.90 14.42
C LEU A 120 -3.22 21.72 15.51
N SER A 121 -2.07 22.35 15.32
CA SER A 121 -1.08 22.52 16.39
C SER A 121 -1.58 23.56 17.41
N GLU A 122 -0.85 23.72 18.52
CA GLU A 122 -1.16 24.73 19.54
C GLU A 122 -1.16 26.16 18.98
N ILE A 123 -0.40 26.41 17.94
CA ILE A 123 -0.34 27.69 17.21
C ILE A 123 -1.29 27.76 16.00
N GLY A 124 -2.25 26.83 15.89
CA GLY A 124 -3.25 26.80 14.82
C GLY A 124 -2.73 26.35 13.46
N SER A 125 -1.50 25.80 13.36
CA SER A 125 -0.95 25.34 12.09
C SER A 125 -1.30 23.89 11.80
N LEU A 126 -1.52 23.57 10.50
CA LEU A 126 -1.73 22.21 10.01
C LEU A 126 -0.40 21.53 9.72
N LYS A 127 -0.31 20.25 10.07
CA LYS A 127 0.81 19.40 9.66
C LYS A 127 0.35 18.40 8.58
N PHE A 128 0.61 18.73 7.32
CA PHE A 128 0.21 17.90 6.20
C PHE A 128 1.26 17.91 5.09
N LYS A 129 1.13 16.92 4.16
CA LYS A 129 1.84 16.87 2.88
C LYS A 129 0.86 16.49 1.78
N ASN A 130 0.87 17.23 0.68
CA ASN A 130 -0.01 17.00 -0.46
C ASN A 130 0.76 16.41 -1.65
N TYR A 131 0.92 15.09 -1.64
CA TYR A 131 1.55 14.36 -2.73
C TYR A 131 0.64 14.16 -3.97
N ILE A 132 -0.61 14.64 -3.94
CA ILE A 132 -1.43 14.71 -5.16
C ILE A 132 -0.96 15.88 -6.02
N LYS A 133 -0.66 17.03 -5.39
CA LYS A 133 -0.13 18.21 -6.09
C LYS A 133 1.36 18.08 -6.42
N GLU A 134 2.13 17.52 -5.49
CA GLU A 134 3.58 17.34 -5.59
C GLU A 134 3.92 15.85 -5.38
N PRO A 135 3.76 15.01 -6.44
CA PRO A 135 4.03 13.58 -6.32
C PRO A 135 5.46 13.30 -5.90
N LYS A 136 5.66 12.17 -5.21
CA LYS A 136 7.02 11.70 -4.97
C LYS A 136 7.69 11.27 -6.28
N GLU A 137 9.00 11.14 -6.25
CA GLU A 137 9.81 10.74 -7.41
C GLU A 137 9.37 9.39 -8.01
N ASP A 138 8.90 8.47 -7.16
CA ASP A 138 8.37 7.16 -7.54
C ASP A 138 6.94 7.20 -8.12
N GLY A 139 6.29 8.37 -8.13
CA GLY A 139 4.91 8.55 -8.59
C GLY A 139 3.85 8.42 -7.49
N TYR A 140 4.22 8.21 -6.24
CA TYR A 140 3.25 8.08 -5.13
C TYR A 140 2.42 9.35 -4.96
N ARG A 141 1.08 9.18 -4.83
CA ARG A 141 0.10 10.27 -4.65
C ARG A 141 -0.82 9.98 -3.45
N SER A 142 -1.00 10.95 -2.57
CA SER A 142 -1.91 10.95 -1.42
C SER A 142 -1.84 12.28 -0.70
N ILE A 143 -2.84 12.67 0.09
CA ILE A 143 -2.69 13.72 1.09
C ILE A 143 -2.45 13.04 2.45
N HIS A 144 -1.38 13.43 3.13
CA HIS A 144 -1.08 13.00 4.50
C HIS A 144 -1.35 14.14 5.45
N ILE A 145 -2.15 13.92 6.49
CA ILE A 145 -2.40 14.89 7.55
C ILE A 145 -2.25 14.21 8.90
N ILE A 146 -1.65 14.89 9.87
CA ILE A 146 -1.40 14.36 11.22
C ILE A 146 -2.42 14.93 12.18
N GLY A 147 -3.20 14.05 12.82
CA GLY A 147 -4.12 14.40 13.90
C GLY A 147 -3.61 13.93 15.26
N ARG A 148 -4.04 14.61 16.33
CA ARG A 148 -3.79 14.23 17.72
C ARG A 148 -5.07 13.70 18.35
N PHE A 149 -5.02 12.43 18.78
CA PHE A 149 -6.14 11.73 19.39
C PHE A 149 -5.73 11.13 20.73
N LYS A 150 -6.65 11.17 21.69
CA LYS A 150 -6.38 10.64 23.03
C LYS A 150 -6.54 9.13 23.05
N ASN A 151 -5.60 8.46 23.71
CA ASN A 151 -5.77 7.06 24.05
C ASN A 151 -6.67 6.88 25.29
N ASN A 152 -6.95 5.63 25.68
CA ASN A 152 -7.82 5.30 26.82
C ASN A 152 -7.32 5.78 28.19
N VAL A 153 -6.06 6.22 28.30
CA VAL A 153 -5.49 6.81 29.52
C VAL A 153 -5.29 8.34 29.40
N GLY A 154 -5.88 8.96 28.36
CA GLY A 154 -5.87 10.41 28.16
C GLY A 154 -4.59 10.99 27.54
N GLU A 155 -3.65 10.16 27.10
CA GLU A 155 -2.43 10.62 26.43
C GLU A 155 -2.70 10.91 24.94
N ASP A 156 -2.17 12.04 24.45
CA ASP A 156 -2.22 12.37 23.03
C ASP A 156 -1.25 11.48 22.20
N LYS A 157 -1.80 10.90 21.13
CA LYS A 157 -1.06 10.13 20.14
C LYS A 157 -1.24 10.75 18.76
N ASN A 158 -0.15 10.78 18.00
CA ASN A 158 -0.19 11.20 16.61
C ASN A 158 -0.73 10.05 15.74
N ILE A 159 -1.75 10.36 14.95
CA ILE A 159 -2.33 9.43 13.96
C ILE A 159 -2.18 10.07 12.59
N GLU A 160 -1.49 9.36 11.69
CA GLU A 160 -1.38 9.78 10.29
C GLU A 160 -2.65 9.38 9.53
N VAL A 161 -3.34 10.36 8.95
CA VAL A 161 -4.49 10.12 8.06
C VAL A 161 -4.04 10.32 6.63
N GLN A 162 -4.18 9.27 5.79
CA GLN A 162 -3.83 9.25 4.38
C GLN A 162 -5.11 9.30 3.56
N LEU A 163 -5.32 10.38 2.80
CA LEU A 163 -6.46 10.55 1.90
C LEU A 163 -6.00 10.28 0.47
N ARG A 164 -6.67 9.39 -0.22
CA ARG A 164 -6.36 9.04 -1.61
C ARG A 164 -7.61 8.60 -2.38
N THR A 165 -7.53 8.66 -3.69
CA THR A 165 -8.55 8.07 -4.56
C THR A 165 -8.38 6.56 -4.65
N GLN A 166 -9.37 5.89 -5.23
CA GLN A 166 -9.29 4.46 -5.51
C GLN A 166 -8.12 4.12 -6.46
N LEU A 167 -7.87 4.94 -7.50
CA LEU A 167 -6.74 4.73 -8.41
C LEU A 167 -5.38 4.91 -7.72
N GLN A 168 -5.23 5.94 -6.91
CA GLN A 168 -4.02 6.15 -6.10
C GLN A 168 -3.84 5.04 -5.07
N HIS A 169 -4.95 4.47 -4.57
CA HIS A 169 -4.91 3.35 -3.64
C HIS A 169 -4.46 2.07 -4.34
N CYS A 170 -5.07 1.69 -5.46
CA CYS A 170 -4.68 0.47 -6.17
C CYS A 170 -3.26 0.56 -6.75
N TRP A 171 -2.80 1.73 -7.17
CA TRP A 171 -1.40 1.96 -7.53
C TRP A 171 -0.45 1.64 -6.38
N ALA A 172 -0.69 2.24 -5.20
CA ALA A 172 0.17 2.02 -4.04
C ALA A 172 0.13 0.56 -3.53
N THR A 173 -1.01 -0.10 -3.66
CA THR A 173 -1.19 -1.50 -3.32
C THR A 173 -0.43 -2.40 -4.28
N SER A 174 -0.53 -2.14 -5.59
CA SER A 174 0.17 -2.92 -6.62
C SER A 174 1.69 -2.79 -6.49
N LEU A 175 2.20 -1.61 -6.13
CA LEU A 175 3.61 -1.44 -5.81
C LEU A 175 4.02 -2.30 -4.60
N GLU A 176 3.19 -2.38 -3.54
CA GLU A 176 3.45 -3.26 -2.40
C GLU A 176 3.48 -4.74 -2.78
N ILE A 177 2.58 -5.14 -3.68
CA ILE A 177 2.50 -6.51 -4.20
C ILE A 177 3.77 -6.85 -4.97
N ILE A 178 4.13 -6.01 -5.94
CA ILE A 178 5.35 -6.21 -6.73
C ILE A 178 6.58 -6.25 -5.84
N ASP A 179 6.67 -5.34 -4.87
CA ASP A 179 7.79 -5.29 -3.95
C ASP A 179 7.94 -6.58 -3.13
N LEU A 180 6.81 -7.18 -2.74
CA LEU A 180 6.77 -8.46 -2.04
C LEU A 180 7.29 -9.61 -2.92
N PHE A 181 6.84 -9.68 -4.20
CA PHE A 181 7.19 -10.78 -5.10
C PHE A 181 8.58 -10.68 -5.71
N THR A 182 8.98 -9.46 -6.03
CA THR A 182 10.25 -9.25 -6.72
C THR A 182 11.41 -8.98 -5.76
N HIS A 183 11.11 -8.82 -4.46
CA HIS A 183 12.08 -8.44 -3.42
C HIS A 183 12.90 -7.19 -3.77
N GLN A 184 12.30 -6.28 -4.58
CA GLN A 184 13.00 -5.12 -5.12
C GLN A 184 13.18 -3.99 -4.11
N ASN A 185 12.41 -3.97 -3.00
CA ASN A 185 12.36 -2.85 -2.05
C ASN A 185 12.05 -1.50 -2.72
N LEU A 186 11.12 -1.49 -3.68
CA LEU A 186 10.74 -0.31 -4.47
C LEU A 186 10.32 0.88 -3.59
N LYS A 187 9.62 0.63 -2.49
CA LYS A 187 9.26 1.66 -1.51
C LYS A 187 10.45 2.37 -0.86
N LEU A 188 11.61 1.76 -0.87
CA LEU A 188 12.86 2.31 -0.35
C LEU A 188 13.68 2.98 -1.45
N ASN A 189 13.13 3.12 -2.64
CA ASN A 189 13.81 3.61 -3.83
C ASN A 189 15.03 2.74 -4.21
N GLN A 190 14.91 1.42 -3.97
CA GLN A 190 15.85 0.37 -4.36
C GLN A 190 15.22 -0.47 -5.47
N GLY A 191 16.00 -1.37 -6.05
CA GLY A 191 15.52 -2.26 -7.10
C GLY A 191 15.84 -1.79 -8.51
N LYS A 192 15.27 -2.48 -9.49
CA LYS A 192 15.57 -2.23 -10.91
C LYS A 192 14.90 -0.94 -11.40
N PRO A 193 15.62 -0.08 -12.15
CA PRO A 193 15.10 1.20 -12.66
C PRO A 193 13.82 1.05 -13.49
N GLU A 194 13.64 -0.09 -14.19
CA GLU A 194 12.49 -0.35 -15.04
C GLU A 194 11.18 -0.40 -14.24
N TRP A 195 11.21 -0.97 -13.03
CA TRP A 195 10.06 -0.99 -12.14
C TRP A 195 9.69 0.41 -11.64
N HIS A 196 10.69 1.22 -11.26
CA HIS A 196 10.46 2.61 -10.85
C HIS A 196 9.87 3.42 -11.98
N LEU A 197 10.41 3.26 -13.19
CA LEU A 197 9.89 3.93 -14.38
C LEU A 197 8.44 3.49 -14.65
N PHE A 198 8.16 2.20 -14.62
CA PHE A 198 6.81 1.66 -14.84
C PHE A 198 5.80 2.28 -13.87
N PHE A 199 6.05 2.20 -12.56
CA PHE A 199 5.13 2.76 -11.58
C PHE A 199 4.97 4.28 -11.71
N LYS A 200 6.03 5.00 -12.01
CA LYS A 200 5.97 6.44 -12.27
C LYS A 200 5.09 6.78 -13.48
N LEU A 201 5.28 6.08 -14.58
CA LEU A 201 4.49 6.26 -15.80
C LEU A 201 3.02 5.92 -15.56
N VAL A 202 2.73 4.81 -14.87
CA VAL A 202 1.36 4.43 -14.51
C VAL A 202 0.70 5.50 -13.64
N SER A 203 1.42 6.08 -12.68
CA SER A 203 0.89 7.16 -11.85
C SER A 203 0.52 8.40 -12.67
N ASN A 204 1.33 8.75 -13.68
CA ASN A 204 1.03 9.87 -14.61
C ASN A 204 -0.24 9.57 -15.42
N GLN A 205 -0.37 8.36 -15.97
CA GLN A 205 -1.55 7.98 -16.73
C GLN A 205 -2.81 7.93 -15.85
N PHE A 206 -2.70 7.48 -14.60
CA PHE A 206 -3.82 7.48 -13.66
C PHE A 206 -4.28 8.90 -13.30
N GLU A 207 -3.36 9.86 -13.16
CA GLU A 207 -3.72 11.27 -12.97
C GLU A 207 -4.56 11.81 -14.14
N ILE A 208 -4.17 11.50 -15.38
CA ILE A 208 -4.92 11.90 -16.57
C ILE A 208 -6.32 11.29 -16.53
N ILE A 209 -6.41 9.97 -16.28
CA ILE A 209 -7.68 9.24 -16.20
C ILE A 209 -8.60 9.85 -15.14
N GLU A 210 -8.10 10.16 -13.95
CA GLU A 210 -8.88 10.77 -12.85
C GLU A 210 -9.45 12.15 -13.20
N ASN A 211 -8.85 12.85 -14.14
CA ASN A 211 -9.30 14.17 -14.57
C ASN A 211 -10.37 14.12 -15.67
N LEU A 212 -10.56 12.99 -16.34
CA LEU A 212 -11.56 12.82 -17.39
C LEU A 212 -13.00 12.79 -16.82
N ARG A 213 -13.96 13.24 -17.64
CA ARG A 213 -15.36 13.28 -17.25
C ARG A 213 -15.92 11.88 -17.00
N GLY A 214 -15.59 10.91 -17.86
CA GLY A 214 -16.05 9.53 -17.73
C GLY A 214 -15.66 8.89 -16.39
N PHE A 215 -14.47 9.19 -15.87
CA PHE A 215 -14.05 8.77 -14.53
C PHE A 215 -14.89 9.46 -13.43
N LYS A 216 -15.05 10.78 -13.51
CA LYS A 216 -15.82 11.58 -12.52
C LYS A 216 -17.30 11.21 -12.47
N THR A 217 -17.86 10.78 -13.59
CA THR A 217 -19.27 10.35 -13.71
C THR A 217 -19.48 8.84 -13.56
N ASN A 218 -18.40 8.10 -13.32
CA ASN A 218 -18.40 6.63 -13.25
C ASN A 218 -19.00 5.97 -14.51
N SER A 219 -18.73 6.53 -15.68
CA SER A 219 -19.19 6.03 -16.98
C SER A 219 -18.04 5.41 -17.77
N GLN A 220 -17.98 4.09 -17.79
CA GLN A 220 -16.90 3.34 -18.43
C GLN A 220 -16.78 3.63 -19.93
N ASN A 221 -17.90 3.65 -20.65
CA ASN A 221 -17.90 3.91 -22.10
C ASN A 221 -17.38 5.32 -22.45
N ILE A 222 -17.77 6.32 -21.66
CA ILE A 222 -17.29 7.69 -21.82
C ILE A 222 -15.78 7.74 -21.50
N LEU A 223 -15.37 7.11 -20.41
CA LEU A 223 -13.97 7.10 -19.98
C LEU A 223 -13.04 6.49 -21.05
N ILE A 224 -13.39 5.31 -21.58
CA ILE A 224 -12.60 4.64 -22.60
C ILE A 224 -12.42 5.56 -23.82
N LYS A 225 -13.51 6.12 -24.33
CA LYS A 225 -13.45 7.03 -25.48
C LYS A 225 -12.61 8.27 -25.20
N GLU A 226 -12.90 8.97 -24.10
CA GLU A 226 -12.20 10.20 -23.73
C GLU A 226 -10.69 9.95 -23.56
N TYR A 227 -10.30 8.84 -22.90
CA TYR A 227 -8.90 8.53 -22.66
C TYR A 227 -8.16 8.19 -23.97
N ILE A 228 -8.75 7.34 -24.83
CA ILE A 228 -8.15 7.01 -26.13
C ILE A 228 -8.00 8.26 -27.00
N ASP A 229 -9.03 9.10 -27.06
CA ASP A 229 -8.99 10.34 -27.84
C ASP A 229 -7.96 11.32 -27.29
N PHE A 230 -7.82 11.41 -25.96
CA PHE A 230 -6.81 12.23 -25.31
C PHE A 230 -5.39 11.75 -25.63
N VAL A 231 -5.12 10.47 -25.48
CA VAL A 231 -3.80 9.87 -25.76
C VAL A 231 -3.40 10.03 -27.22
N LYS A 232 -4.35 9.91 -28.16
CA LYS A 232 -4.11 10.07 -29.61
C LYS A 232 -3.94 11.51 -30.08
N HIS A 233 -4.25 12.48 -29.24
CA HIS A 233 -4.19 13.87 -29.67
C HIS A 233 -2.74 14.26 -30.03
N LYS A 234 -2.57 15.01 -31.12
CA LYS A 234 -1.26 15.36 -31.68
C LYS A 234 -0.31 16.07 -30.71
N ASP A 235 -0.87 16.80 -29.76
CA ASP A 235 -0.09 17.53 -28.75
C ASP A 235 0.31 16.64 -27.54
N ASN A 236 -0.23 15.42 -27.46
CA ASN A 236 -0.03 14.50 -26.36
C ASN A 236 0.97 13.36 -26.69
N VAL A 237 1.93 13.61 -27.59
CA VAL A 237 2.93 12.60 -28.02
C VAL A 237 3.66 11.98 -26.84
N LYS A 238 4.06 12.76 -25.85
CA LYS A 238 4.73 12.26 -24.64
C LYS A 238 3.85 11.30 -23.85
N ILE A 239 2.55 11.60 -23.76
CA ILE A 239 1.58 10.76 -23.04
C ILE A 239 1.38 9.44 -23.76
N MET A 240 1.33 9.47 -25.09
CA MET A 240 1.31 8.30 -25.94
C MET A 240 2.57 7.44 -25.72
N ASP A 241 3.76 8.05 -25.72
CA ASP A 241 5.03 7.34 -25.48
C ASP A 241 5.06 6.67 -24.11
N GLU A 242 4.51 7.33 -23.09
CA GLU A 242 4.37 6.74 -21.75
C GLU A 242 3.45 5.51 -21.79
N ALA A 243 2.30 5.59 -22.46
CA ALA A 243 1.38 4.46 -22.61
C ALA A 243 2.01 3.29 -23.36
N VAL A 244 2.78 3.56 -24.42
CA VAL A 244 3.53 2.53 -25.18
C VAL A 244 4.61 1.89 -24.30
N LYS A 245 5.35 2.66 -23.51
CA LYS A 245 6.35 2.11 -22.58
C LYS A 245 5.71 1.20 -21.52
N ILE A 246 4.55 1.58 -20.98
CA ILE A 246 3.78 0.75 -20.05
C ILE A 246 3.36 -0.56 -20.75
N HIS A 247 2.78 -0.47 -21.95
CA HIS A 247 2.37 -1.63 -22.73
C HIS A 247 3.55 -2.60 -22.95
N ASN A 248 4.67 -2.09 -23.45
CA ASN A 248 5.86 -2.91 -23.72
C ASN A 248 6.39 -3.57 -22.43
N PHE A 249 6.40 -2.85 -21.31
CA PHE A 249 6.88 -3.38 -20.05
C PHE A 249 6.01 -4.54 -19.54
N VAL A 250 4.68 -4.40 -19.54
CA VAL A 250 3.79 -5.44 -18.98
C VAL A 250 3.64 -6.66 -19.86
N THR A 251 3.93 -6.54 -21.17
CA THR A 251 3.87 -7.65 -22.12
C THR A 251 5.19 -8.43 -22.25
N GLN A 252 6.28 -7.90 -21.68
CA GLN A 252 7.57 -8.59 -21.70
C GLN A 252 7.57 -9.81 -20.77
N PRO A 253 8.23 -10.91 -21.17
CA PRO A 253 8.49 -12.02 -20.27
C PRO A 253 9.36 -11.57 -19.08
N LEU A 254 9.03 -12.02 -17.88
CA LEU A 254 9.92 -11.85 -16.73
C LEU A 254 11.22 -12.62 -16.93
N ALA A 255 12.34 -12.01 -16.56
CA ALA A 255 13.65 -12.64 -16.67
C ALA A 255 13.66 -14.01 -15.98
N GLY A 256 13.91 -15.08 -16.73
CA GLY A 256 13.95 -16.47 -16.25
C GLY A 256 12.58 -17.16 -16.14
N SER A 257 11.51 -16.56 -16.63
CA SER A 257 10.18 -17.17 -16.67
C SER A 257 9.55 -17.09 -18.07
N ASN A 258 8.57 -17.96 -18.34
CA ASN A 258 7.75 -17.90 -19.55
C ASN A 258 6.53 -16.96 -19.39
N TYR A 259 6.39 -16.30 -18.24
CA TYR A 259 5.25 -15.45 -17.90
C TYR A 259 5.58 -13.99 -18.11
N SER A 260 4.63 -13.26 -18.66
CA SER A 260 4.63 -11.80 -18.64
C SER A 260 4.33 -11.26 -17.24
N ILE A 261 4.66 -10.01 -17.00
CA ILE A 261 4.31 -9.32 -15.76
C ILE A 261 2.78 -9.34 -15.54
N GLU A 262 2.00 -9.23 -16.61
CA GLU A 262 0.54 -9.29 -16.56
C GLU A 262 0.02 -10.65 -16.09
N GLU A 263 0.53 -11.73 -16.67
CA GLU A 263 0.14 -13.11 -16.31
C GLU A 263 0.50 -13.42 -14.86
N LEU A 264 1.70 -13.04 -14.43
CA LEU A 264 2.13 -13.22 -13.04
C LEU A 264 1.16 -12.56 -12.06
N PHE A 265 0.71 -11.35 -12.35
CA PHE A 265 -0.26 -10.66 -11.51
C PHE A 265 -1.65 -11.30 -11.50
N GLN A 266 -2.09 -11.80 -12.67
CA GLN A 266 -3.39 -12.47 -12.77
C GLN A 266 -3.42 -13.74 -11.93
N ASP A 267 -2.39 -14.57 -12.04
CA ASP A 267 -2.24 -15.80 -11.25
C ASP A 267 -2.16 -15.49 -9.75
N TYR A 268 -1.48 -14.44 -9.42
CA TYR A 268 -1.40 -13.98 -8.04
C TYR A 268 -2.75 -13.51 -7.49
N ALA A 269 -3.46 -12.67 -8.22
CA ALA A 269 -4.79 -12.20 -7.81
C ALA A 269 -5.77 -13.37 -7.66
N GLN A 270 -5.67 -14.39 -8.52
CA GLN A 270 -6.49 -15.59 -8.46
C GLN A 270 -6.13 -16.47 -7.25
N SER A 271 -4.85 -16.63 -6.96
CA SER A 271 -4.36 -17.36 -5.80
C SER A 271 -4.85 -16.73 -4.49
N LEU A 272 -4.73 -15.41 -4.36
CA LEU A 272 -5.26 -14.68 -3.21
C LEU A 272 -6.79 -14.79 -3.08
N HIS A 273 -7.52 -14.77 -4.20
CA HIS A 273 -8.97 -14.96 -4.18
C HIS A 273 -9.38 -16.36 -3.68
N SER A 274 -8.61 -17.37 -4.03
CA SER A 274 -8.83 -18.74 -3.55
C SER A 274 -8.64 -18.86 -2.04
N ILE A 275 -7.63 -18.19 -1.49
CA ILE A 275 -7.39 -18.09 -0.04
C ILE A 275 -8.57 -17.40 0.67
N ASP A 276 -9.06 -16.27 0.13
CA ASP A 276 -10.20 -15.53 0.70
C ASP A 276 -11.43 -16.43 0.82
N LYS A 277 -11.72 -17.25 -0.20
CA LYS A 277 -12.82 -18.20 -0.17
C LYS A 277 -12.67 -19.25 0.94
N VAL A 278 -11.48 -19.81 1.13
CA VAL A 278 -11.21 -20.84 2.13
C VAL A 278 -11.36 -20.26 3.55
N ILE A 279 -10.93 -19.04 3.78
CA ILE A 279 -11.07 -18.34 5.07
C ILE A 279 -12.54 -17.99 5.33
N LEU A 280 -13.26 -17.48 4.33
CA LEU A 280 -14.69 -17.16 4.45
C LEU A 280 -15.57 -18.40 4.69
N GLN A 281 -15.16 -19.58 4.19
CA GLN A 281 -15.85 -20.86 4.45
C GLN A 281 -15.68 -21.39 5.88
N GLY A 282 -15.00 -20.67 6.74
CA GLY A 282 -14.95 -20.95 8.18
C GLY A 282 -13.91 -21.96 8.63
N LYS A 283 -13.02 -22.43 7.73
CA LYS A 283 -11.91 -23.33 8.08
C LYS A 283 -10.78 -22.65 8.86
N ALA A 284 -10.80 -21.32 8.98
CA ALA A 284 -9.79 -20.55 9.70
C ALA A 284 -10.38 -19.34 10.44
N LYS A 285 -11.49 -19.53 11.16
CA LYS A 285 -12.18 -18.42 11.85
C LYS A 285 -11.33 -17.70 12.90
N GLN A 286 -10.39 -18.40 13.54
CA GLN A 286 -9.47 -17.82 14.52
C GLN A 286 -8.13 -18.58 14.46
N GLY A 287 -7.08 -17.98 13.88
CA GLY A 287 -5.76 -18.61 13.79
C GLY A 287 -4.83 -17.92 12.81
N TYR A 288 -3.97 -18.69 12.18
CA TYR A 288 -2.96 -18.22 11.24
C TYR A 288 -3.01 -19.04 9.96
N VAL A 289 -2.66 -18.39 8.85
CA VAL A 289 -2.48 -19.03 7.55
C VAL A 289 -1.05 -18.79 7.10
N LEU A 290 -0.30 -19.83 6.90
CA LEU A 290 1.01 -19.81 6.27
C LEU A 290 0.82 -20.01 4.75
N LEU A 291 1.29 -19.05 3.99
CA LEU A 291 1.18 -19.00 2.55
C LEU A 291 2.54 -19.24 1.93
N ARG A 292 2.62 -20.11 0.93
CA ARG A 292 3.79 -20.34 0.11
C ARG A 292 3.37 -20.25 -1.35
N LEU A 293 3.79 -19.23 -2.05
CA LEU A 293 3.51 -19.03 -3.46
C LEU A 293 4.77 -19.24 -4.29
N ASN A 294 4.72 -20.14 -5.25
CA ASN A 294 5.73 -20.23 -6.28
C ASN A 294 5.37 -19.26 -7.41
N VAL A 295 6.16 -18.18 -7.55
CA VAL A 295 5.91 -17.13 -8.54
C VAL A 295 6.18 -17.53 -9.97
N LEU A 296 6.88 -18.66 -10.21
CA LEU A 296 7.14 -19.17 -11.56
C LEU A 296 6.01 -20.06 -12.09
N THR A 297 5.34 -20.77 -11.19
CA THR A 297 4.29 -21.72 -11.54
C THR A 297 2.88 -21.25 -11.17
N GLY A 298 2.76 -20.17 -10.40
CA GLY A 298 1.49 -19.72 -9.83
C GLY A 298 0.94 -20.63 -8.73
N ASN A 299 1.65 -21.70 -8.36
CA ASN A 299 1.18 -22.65 -7.37
C ASN A 299 1.21 -22.03 -5.98
N LEU A 300 0.05 -22.06 -5.31
CA LEU A 300 -0.13 -21.57 -3.95
C LEU A 300 -0.42 -22.74 -3.01
N ASP A 301 0.48 -22.92 -2.04
CA ASP A 301 0.27 -23.82 -0.91
C ASP A 301 -0.20 -23.02 0.30
N THR A 302 -1.19 -23.55 1.01
CA THR A 302 -1.73 -22.93 2.22
C THR A 302 -1.78 -23.93 3.37
N GLU A 303 -1.29 -23.54 4.54
CA GLU A 303 -1.34 -24.34 5.77
C GLU A 303 -2.03 -23.53 6.86
N TYR A 304 -2.99 -24.14 7.56
CA TYR A 304 -3.81 -23.48 8.57
C TYR A 304 -3.38 -23.89 9.96
N PHE A 305 -3.32 -22.92 10.88
CA PHE A 305 -2.96 -23.10 12.29
C PHE A 305 -4.02 -22.47 13.16
N GLU A 306 -4.37 -23.14 14.27
CA GLU A 306 -5.24 -22.55 15.28
C GLU A 306 -4.52 -21.43 16.04
N LYS A 307 -5.29 -20.61 16.76
CA LYS A 307 -4.73 -19.49 17.55
C LYS A 307 -3.70 -19.95 18.58
N SER A 308 -3.89 -21.13 19.14
CA SER A 308 -2.98 -21.80 20.09
C SER A 308 -1.67 -22.27 19.45
N GLU A 309 -1.65 -22.45 18.13
CA GLU A 309 -0.53 -23.00 17.37
C GLU A 309 0.40 -21.91 16.77
N TYR A 310 0.32 -20.68 17.28
CA TYR A 310 1.14 -19.57 16.79
C TYR A 310 2.64 -19.87 16.78
N ALA A 311 3.14 -20.53 17.82
CA ALA A 311 4.56 -20.87 17.91
C ALA A 311 4.98 -21.82 16.78
N GLU A 312 4.15 -22.83 16.46
CA GLU A 312 4.40 -23.74 15.34
C GLU A 312 4.34 -23.00 14.00
N ALA A 313 3.29 -22.19 13.78
CA ALA A 313 3.15 -21.37 12.58
C ALA A 313 4.33 -20.43 12.36
N SER A 314 4.81 -19.77 13.42
CA SER A 314 5.95 -18.85 13.38
C SER A 314 7.27 -19.59 13.10
N ASN A 315 7.47 -20.76 13.67
CA ASN A 315 8.65 -21.58 13.43
C ASN A 315 8.69 -22.10 11.98
N LYS A 316 7.55 -22.59 11.46
CA LYS A 316 7.45 -23.01 10.06
C LYS A 316 7.65 -21.83 9.09
N TYR A 317 7.08 -20.67 9.40
CA TYR A 317 7.31 -19.46 8.61
C TYR A 317 8.81 -19.13 8.55
N SER A 318 9.49 -19.09 9.70
CA SER A 318 10.92 -18.80 9.77
C SER A 318 11.75 -19.84 9.02
N LEU A 319 11.40 -21.12 9.15
CA LEU A 319 12.06 -22.21 8.42
C LEU A 319 11.93 -22.02 6.90
N TYR A 320 10.70 -21.77 6.42
CA TYR A 320 10.48 -21.57 4.98
C TYR A 320 11.09 -20.27 4.47
N GLU A 321 11.03 -19.20 5.26
CA GLU A 321 11.69 -17.94 4.91
C GLU A 321 13.20 -18.14 4.74
N THR A 322 13.83 -18.96 5.59
CA THR A 322 15.27 -19.26 5.52
C THR A 322 15.61 -20.22 4.39
N THR A 323 14.86 -21.34 4.27
CA THR A 323 15.17 -22.39 3.27
C THR A 323 14.80 -21.98 1.85
N LEU A 324 13.79 -21.12 1.68
CA LEU A 324 13.36 -20.64 0.38
C LEU A 324 13.96 -19.27 0.02
N ALA A 325 14.67 -18.61 0.95
CA ALA A 325 15.33 -17.31 0.70
C ALA A 325 16.36 -17.36 -0.44
N GLU A 326 17.02 -18.52 -0.64
CA GLU A 326 17.94 -18.73 -1.74
C GLU A 326 17.21 -18.95 -3.08
N ASN A 327 15.97 -19.42 -3.02
CA ASN A 327 15.13 -19.66 -4.20
C ASN A 327 14.15 -18.51 -4.39
N LYS A 328 14.55 -17.49 -5.17
CA LYS A 328 13.77 -16.28 -5.48
C LYS A 328 12.39 -16.56 -6.13
N SER A 329 12.10 -17.82 -6.44
CA SER A 329 10.81 -18.23 -6.99
C SER A 329 9.70 -18.40 -5.95
N TRP A 330 10.01 -18.31 -4.66
CA TRP A 330 9.04 -18.52 -3.61
C TRP A 330 8.81 -17.28 -2.76
N VAL A 331 7.56 -17.02 -2.46
CA VAL A 331 7.13 -16.00 -1.50
C VAL A 331 6.41 -16.70 -0.35
N VAL A 332 6.86 -16.40 0.86
CA VAL A 332 6.28 -16.95 2.10
C VAL A 332 5.66 -15.82 2.91
N ALA A 333 4.47 -16.02 3.43
CA ALA A 333 3.81 -15.06 4.29
C ALA A 333 3.01 -15.77 5.38
N LEU A 334 3.15 -15.31 6.63
CA LEU A 334 2.30 -15.74 7.74
C LEU A 334 1.25 -14.67 8.02
N VAL A 335 -0.01 -15.04 7.90
CA VAL A 335 -1.15 -14.13 8.01
C VAL A 335 -2.04 -14.55 9.18
N SER A 336 -2.34 -13.62 10.10
CA SER A 336 -3.32 -13.85 11.13
C SER A 336 -4.75 -13.74 10.58
N SER A 337 -5.56 -14.78 10.75
CA SER A 337 -6.99 -14.74 10.41
C SER A 337 -7.82 -13.92 11.40
N ASN A 338 -7.27 -13.64 12.58
CA ASN A 338 -7.91 -12.83 13.64
C ASN A 338 -7.87 -11.30 13.39
N ALA A 339 -7.17 -10.84 12.38
CA ALA A 339 -7.33 -9.45 11.97
C ALA A 339 -8.70 -9.32 11.32
N VAL A 340 -9.67 -9.05 12.17
CA VAL A 340 -11.08 -8.70 11.97
C VAL A 340 -11.58 -8.84 10.53
N GLY A 341 -12.26 -9.95 10.21
CA GLY A 341 -12.89 -10.12 8.91
C GLY A 341 -12.07 -10.81 7.81
N GLY A 342 -10.94 -11.45 8.17
CA GLY A 342 -10.18 -12.26 7.23
C GLY A 342 -8.96 -11.55 6.61
N ILE A 343 -8.30 -12.21 5.68
CA ILE A 343 -7.14 -11.68 4.93
C ILE A 343 -7.42 -10.27 4.36
N ARG A 344 -8.68 -10.00 4.01
CA ARG A 344 -9.14 -8.71 3.50
C ARG A 344 -8.90 -7.55 4.47
N GLU A 345 -9.00 -7.77 5.78
CA GLU A 345 -8.75 -6.73 6.78
C GLU A 345 -7.29 -6.71 7.23
N ALA A 346 -6.64 -7.88 7.35
CA ALA A 346 -5.21 -7.96 7.65
C ALA A 346 -4.36 -7.36 6.53
N TYR A 347 -4.80 -7.53 5.28
CA TYR A 347 -4.17 -7.00 4.07
C TYR A 347 -5.22 -6.44 3.13
N PRO A 348 -5.95 -5.38 3.52
CA PRO A 348 -7.00 -4.80 2.66
C PRO A 348 -6.48 -4.40 1.29
N ASN A 349 -5.18 -4.30 1.17
CA ASN A 349 -4.48 -3.83 -0.01
C ASN A 349 -4.22 -4.90 -1.07
N TYR A 350 -4.44 -6.20 -0.78
CA TYR A 350 -4.00 -7.24 -1.72
C TYR A 350 -5.09 -7.76 -2.66
N PHE A 351 -6.35 -7.63 -2.30
CA PHE A 351 -7.43 -8.35 -2.99
C PHE A 351 -8.21 -7.58 -4.05
N ALA A 352 -8.80 -6.47 -3.67
CA ALA A 352 -9.71 -5.76 -4.58
C ALA A 352 -8.96 -4.89 -5.59
N ASP A 353 -7.82 -4.37 -5.17
CA ASP A 353 -7.12 -3.32 -5.88
C ASP A 353 -6.33 -3.82 -7.09
N SER A 354 -5.87 -5.08 -7.07
CA SER A 354 -5.18 -5.66 -8.22
C SER A 354 -6.07 -5.73 -9.46
N LYS A 355 -7.35 -6.11 -9.32
CA LYS A 355 -8.30 -6.13 -10.45
C LYS A 355 -8.56 -4.74 -10.99
N VAL A 356 -8.74 -3.76 -10.10
CA VAL A 356 -8.93 -2.36 -10.49
C VAL A 356 -7.68 -1.84 -11.18
N PHE A 357 -6.50 -2.07 -10.63
CA PHE A 357 -5.23 -1.67 -11.24
C PHE A 357 -5.11 -2.22 -12.66
N TRP A 358 -5.33 -3.54 -12.85
CA TRP A 358 -5.20 -4.17 -14.17
C TRP A 358 -6.28 -3.74 -15.15
N SER A 359 -7.49 -3.43 -14.70
CA SER A 359 -8.51 -2.89 -15.60
C SER A 359 -8.07 -1.56 -16.21
N TYR A 360 -7.39 -0.72 -15.45
CA TYR A 360 -6.83 0.54 -15.96
C TYR A 360 -5.54 0.35 -16.75
N ILE A 361 -4.69 -0.61 -16.40
CA ILE A 361 -3.56 -0.99 -17.25
C ILE A 361 -4.06 -1.49 -18.63
N SER A 362 -5.12 -2.28 -18.67
CA SER A 362 -5.73 -2.75 -19.91
C SER A 362 -6.25 -1.58 -20.76
N LEU A 363 -6.84 -0.55 -20.13
CA LEU A 363 -7.24 0.69 -20.81
C LEU A 363 -6.03 1.42 -21.41
N ILE A 364 -4.93 1.53 -20.66
CA ILE A 364 -3.69 2.16 -21.13
C ILE A 364 -3.10 1.36 -22.32
N LYS A 365 -3.08 0.03 -22.23
CA LYS A 365 -2.64 -0.86 -23.33
C LYS A 365 -3.48 -0.66 -24.59
N GLN A 366 -4.79 -0.57 -24.44
CA GLN A 366 -5.71 -0.33 -25.57
C GLN A 366 -5.42 1.01 -26.23
N ALA A 367 -5.21 2.07 -25.47
CA ALA A 367 -4.87 3.39 -26.00
C ALA A 367 -3.50 3.38 -26.70
N ALA A 368 -2.49 2.70 -26.13
CA ALA A 368 -1.18 2.54 -26.72
C ALA A 368 -1.26 1.83 -28.08
N PHE A 369 -2.02 0.73 -28.17
CA PHE A 369 -2.22 -0.04 -29.39
C PHE A 369 -2.85 0.83 -30.50
N VAL A 370 -3.97 1.48 -30.20
CA VAL A 370 -4.66 2.34 -31.16
C VAL A 370 -3.77 3.51 -31.60
N GLY A 371 -3.00 4.09 -30.67
CA GLY A 371 -2.08 5.19 -30.93
C GLY A 371 -0.93 4.81 -31.85
N TYR A 372 -0.34 3.62 -31.61
CA TYR A 372 0.76 3.10 -32.44
C TYR A 372 0.35 2.95 -33.91
N TYR A 373 -0.79 2.34 -34.19
CA TYR A 373 -1.28 2.15 -35.57
C TYR A 373 -1.66 3.48 -36.24
N THR A 374 -2.19 4.42 -35.49
CA THR A 374 -2.54 5.75 -36.02
C THR A 374 -1.28 6.52 -36.44
N ASN A 375 -0.21 6.44 -35.67
CA ASN A 375 1.06 7.09 -36.00
C ASN A 375 1.77 6.43 -37.18
N GLN A 376 1.76 5.10 -37.29
CA GLN A 376 2.31 4.41 -38.47
C GLN A 376 1.55 4.77 -39.76
N ALA A 377 0.23 4.90 -39.70
CA ALA A 377 -0.57 5.30 -40.86
C ALA A 377 -0.25 6.75 -41.30
N ARG A 378 -0.02 7.67 -40.34
CA ARG A 378 0.38 9.07 -40.63
C ARG A 378 1.76 9.15 -41.25
N ASN A 379 2.74 8.39 -40.74
CA ASN A 379 4.11 8.37 -41.25
C ASN A 379 4.23 7.71 -42.63
N LYS A 380 3.25 6.92 -43.08
CA LYS A 380 3.20 6.34 -44.43
C LYS A 380 2.48 7.26 -45.43
N ALA A 381 1.73 8.26 -44.92
CA ALA A 381 0.98 9.21 -45.75
C ALA A 381 1.70 10.57 -45.91
N SER A 382 2.79 10.81 -45.21
CA SER A 382 3.75 11.88 -45.34
C SER A 382 4.98 11.45 -46.15
#